data_6a740634c399b94f9676690179e88331
#
_entry.id   6a740634c399b94f9676690179e88331
#
_cell.length_a   1.000
_cell.length_b   1.000
_cell.length_c   1.000
_cell.angle_alpha   90.00
_cell.angle_beta   90.00
_cell.angle_gamma   90.00
#
_symmetry.space_group_name_H-M   'P 1'
#
loop_
_entity.id
_entity.type
_entity.pdbx_description
1 polymer ?
#
loop_
_entity_poly.entity_id
_entity_poly.type
_entity_poly.pdbx_seq_one_letter_code
_entity_poly.pdbx_strand_id
1 'polypeptide(L)'
;MIIRKKVGGLVMNNIKNGQNLEHLWMPFSANQDFKKNPRLMNEGSGMFYKKIDGSSVLDATSGLWCCNAGHNRPHIVNAIQKQASKLDYAPSFQMGHSLGFKAAEKLLEFSPSKDFQYVFFTNSGSESVDTALKIALGYQQHKGEKDKIILVGRERAYHGVGFGGISVGGLPMNKKYFSLLNNVDHICNTHNLEQNAFSRGQPDWGEEMANDLLRIIDKHGAEKIAAFITEPIAGSTGVLIPPRGYLERIREICTDNDILLIFDEVITGFGRLGSSFASQYFDVIPDMITCAKGLTSGTVPMGAVIVKKEIYDAFQGGDSKMIDLFHGYTYSAHPLAAAALIATLEVYDGEGLFERANSLAGYFEDALHSLKGLDYLIDIRNLGLVGAIEMLPKNKKIGARGYDIFETAFHDENILLRFTGDTIALSPPLIVEKSQIDQIVESLKKIISNK
;
A
#
# COMPACT_ATOMS: atom_id res chain seq x y z
N MET A 1 24.04 41.36 15.94
CA MET A 1 23.90 40.94 17.35
C MET A 1 22.51 40.32 17.51
N ILE A 2 22.39 39.01 17.26
CA ILE A 2 21.10 38.28 17.31
C ILE A 2 20.98 37.73 18.73
N ILE A 3 19.99 38.23 19.45
CA ILE A 3 19.67 37.80 20.82
C ILE A 3 19.13 36.37 20.77
N ARG A 4 19.95 35.39 21.16
CA ARG A 4 19.50 34.02 21.45
C ARG A 4 18.74 34.03 22.78
N LYS A 5 17.40 33.98 22.74
CA LYS A 5 16.63 33.65 23.95
C LYS A 5 16.93 32.18 24.32
N LYS A 6 17.60 32.00 25.45
CA LYS A 6 17.67 30.73 26.17
C LYS A 6 16.25 30.37 26.63
N VAL A 7 15.64 29.42 25.99
CA VAL A 7 14.55 28.63 26.57
C VAL A 7 15.23 27.46 27.30
N GLY A 8 14.94 27.34 28.59
CA GLY A 8 15.66 26.50 29.53
C GLY A 8 15.77 25.04 29.15
N GLY A 9 16.94 24.50 29.37
CA GLY A 9 17.30 23.13 29.70
C GLY A 9 16.68 22.01 28.86
N LEU A 10 17.36 21.65 27.79
CA LEU A 10 17.59 20.31 27.22
C LEU A 10 18.05 20.47 25.77
N VAL A 11 19.24 21.02 25.57
CA VAL A 11 19.99 20.69 24.35
C VAL A 11 20.55 19.29 24.60
N MET A 12 19.74 18.28 24.45
CA MET A 12 20.28 16.94 24.22
C MET A 12 21.04 17.01 22.90
N ASN A 13 22.32 16.73 22.92
CA ASN A 13 23.10 16.45 21.74
C ASN A 13 22.50 15.18 21.09
N ASN A 14 21.54 15.35 20.15
CA ASN A 14 20.98 14.29 19.34
C ASN A 14 22.01 13.80 18.30
N ILE A 15 23.29 13.73 18.71
CA ILE A 15 24.37 13.16 17.91
C ILE A 15 24.56 11.73 18.40
N LYS A 16 24.08 10.75 17.63
CA LYS A 16 24.40 9.34 17.81
C LYS A 16 25.25 8.88 16.63
N ASN A 17 26.33 8.16 16.91
CA ASN A 17 27.25 7.63 15.88
C ASN A 17 27.78 8.72 14.92
N GLY A 18 27.99 9.94 15.39
CA GLY A 18 28.47 11.06 14.58
C GLY A 18 27.40 11.73 13.71
N GLN A 19 26.14 11.34 13.79
CA GLN A 19 25.03 11.91 13.01
C GLN A 19 24.15 12.82 13.87
N ASN A 20 23.82 14.00 13.33
CA ASN A 20 22.85 14.90 13.93
C ASN A 20 21.43 14.51 13.46
N LEU A 21 20.60 14.03 14.38
CA LEU A 21 19.23 13.58 14.11
C LEU A 21 18.18 14.70 14.27
N GLU A 22 18.60 15.95 14.55
CA GLU A 22 17.68 17.03 14.94
C GLU A 22 16.75 17.48 13.82
N HIS A 23 17.29 17.67 12.61
CA HIS A 23 16.61 18.42 11.55
C HIS A 23 15.60 17.62 10.73
N LEU A 24 15.60 16.29 10.80
CA LEU A 24 14.63 15.47 10.09
C LEU A 24 13.37 15.26 10.92
N TRP A 25 12.24 15.73 10.40
CA TRP A 25 10.92 15.41 10.93
C TRP A 25 10.47 14.06 10.36
N MET A 26 10.62 13.00 11.13
CA MET A 26 10.24 11.65 10.73
C MET A 26 8.73 11.54 10.57
N PRO A 27 8.22 11.07 9.39
CA PRO A 27 6.80 10.89 9.15
C PRO A 27 6.24 9.73 9.98
N PHE A 28 4.98 9.83 10.42
CA PHE A 28 4.28 8.80 11.21
C PHE A 28 5.09 8.25 12.39
N SER A 29 5.84 9.08 13.06
CA SER A 29 6.78 8.68 14.11
C SER A 29 6.63 9.53 15.38
N ALA A 30 6.79 8.90 16.54
CA ALA A 30 7.03 9.58 17.80
C ALA A 30 8.48 10.11 17.79
N ASN A 31 8.72 11.29 17.19
CA ASN A 31 10.05 11.80 16.89
C ASN A 31 10.97 11.90 18.11
N GLN A 32 10.43 12.30 19.27
CA GLN A 32 11.21 12.39 20.50
C GLN A 32 11.71 11.01 20.96
N ASP A 33 10.89 9.99 20.84
CA ASP A 33 11.20 8.62 21.22
C ASP A 33 12.18 7.99 20.22
N PHE A 34 11.89 8.11 18.92
CA PHE A 34 12.77 7.64 17.86
C PHE A 34 14.19 8.19 17.96
N LYS A 35 14.34 9.51 18.24
CA LYS A 35 15.65 10.16 18.35
C LYS A 35 16.45 9.72 19.58
N LYS A 36 15.79 9.18 20.62
CA LYS A 36 16.46 8.60 21.79
C LYS A 36 17.04 7.21 21.49
N ASN A 37 16.29 6.40 20.76
CA ASN A 37 16.69 5.05 20.36
C ASN A 37 16.44 4.81 18.86
N PRO A 38 17.27 5.40 17.96
CA PRO A 38 17.01 5.42 16.54
C PRO A 38 17.23 4.05 15.87
N ARG A 39 16.33 3.70 14.98
CA ARG A 39 16.41 2.51 14.12
C ARG A 39 16.90 2.94 12.74
N LEU A 40 18.22 3.02 12.58
CA LEU A 40 18.87 3.51 11.36
C LEU A 40 19.38 2.35 10.52
N MET A 41 18.97 2.35 9.25
CA MET A 41 19.45 1.46 8.20
C MET A 41 20.51 2.18 7.38
N ASN A 42 21.60 1.49 7.06
CA ASN A 42 22.72 2.06 6.32
C ASN A 42 22.89 1.45 4.94
N GLU A 43 22.66 0.13 4.82
CA GLU A 43 22.73 -0.62 3.58
C GLU A 43 21.54 -1.56 3.46
N GLY A 44 21.26 -2.04 2.23
CA GLY A 44 20.26 -3.07 1.97
C GLY A 44 20.73 -4.03 0.87
N SER A 45 20.48 -5.33 1.02
CA SER A 45 20.76 -6.33 0.00
C SER A 45 19.88 -7.58 0.20
N GLY A 46 19.22 -8.03 -0.85
CA GLY A 46 18.35 -9.20 -0.81
C GLY A 46 17.26 -9.06 0.25
N MET A 47 17.25 -9.94 1.25
CA MET A 47 16.30 -9.95 2.37
C MET A 47 16.71 -9.07 3.57
N PHE A 48 17.88 -8.40 3.51
CA PHE A 48 18.46 -7.82 4.70
C PHE A 48 18.78 -6.33 4.53
N TYR A 49 18.57 -5.58 5.62
CA TYR A 49 19.23 -4.32 5.87
C TYR A 49 20.46 -4.51 6.75
N LYS A 50 21.38 -3.56 6.73
CA LYS A 50 22.45 -3.43 7.72
C LYS A 50 22.27 -2.15 8.52
N LYS A 51 22.42 -2.27 9.85
CA LYS A 51 22.50 -1.12 10.75
C LYS A 51 23.87 -0.42 10.62
N ILE A 52 24.01 0.73 11.27
CA ILE A 52 25.29 1.47 11.28
C ILE A 52 26.41 0.66 11.95
N ASP A 53 26.10 -0.17 12.93
CA ASP A 53 27.05 -1.08 13.59
C ASP A 53 27.45 -2.31 12.78
N GLY A 54 26.90 -2.45 11.57
CA GLY A 54 27.15 -3.55 10.65
C GLY A 54 26.28 -4.80 10.88
N SER A 55 25.46 -4.83 11.93
CA SER A 55 24.53 -5.95 12.18
C SER A 55 23.45 -6.02 11.11
N SER A 56 23.10 -7.25 10.69
CA SER A 56 22.07 -7.52 9.67
C SER A 56 20.70 -7.58 10.30
N VAL A 57 19.70 -6.99 9.65
CA VAL A 57 18.28 -7.00 10.04
C VAL A 57 17.48 -7.67 8.94
N LEU A 58 16.80 -8.77 9.24
CA LEU A 58 15.92 -9.49 8.32
C LEU A 58 14.64 -8.67 8.09
N ASP A 59 14.31 -8.42 6.83
CA ASP A 59 13.14 -7.65 6.46
C ASP A 59 11.90 -8.54 6.31
N ALA A 60 11.03 -8.53 7.31
CA ALA A 60 9.77 -9.27 7.29
C ALA A 60 8.58 -8.46 6.74
N THR A 61 8.82 -7.26 6.17
CA THR A 61 7.75 -6.34 5.77
C THR A 61 8.02 -5.62 4.44
N SER A 62 9.03 -6.05 3.66
CA SER A 62 9.47 -5.40 2.42
C SER A 62 9.68 -3.88 2.60
N GLY A 63 10.42 -3.49 3.62
CA GLY A 63 10.53 -2.10 4.05
C GLY A 63 9.19 -1.56 4.55
N LEU A 64 8.47 -0.84 3.71
CA LEU A 64 7.09 -0.41 3.96
C LEU A 64 6.15 -0.99 2.88
N TRP A 65 6.10 -2.32 2.75
CA TRP A 65 5.31 -3.04 1.75
C TRP A 65 5.75 -2.77 0.30
N CYS A 66 6.98 -2.37 0.07
CA CYS A 66 7.41 -1.84 -1.24
C CYS A 66 8.55 -2.61 -1.91
N CYS A 67 9.46 -3.23 -1.16
CA CYS A 67 10.65 -3.90 -1.71
C CYS A 67 10.34 -5.36 -2.10
N ASN A 68 9.34 -5.56 -2.98
CA ASN A 68 8.85 -6.89 -3.33
C ASN A 68 9.92 -7.79 -3.95
N ALA A 69 10.82 -7.25 -4.79
CA ALA A 69 11.93 -7.98 -5.39
C ALA A 69 13.13 -8.18 -4.43
N GLY A 70 13.05 -7.65 -3.19
CA GLY A 70 14.19 -7.53 -2.28
C GLY A 70 15.04 -6.28 -2.56
N HIS A 71 16.05 -6.06 -1.71
CA HIS A 71 16.86 -4.85 -1.70
C HIS A 71 18.01 -4.89 -2.69
N ASN A 72 18.33 -3.72 -3.25
CA ASN A 72 19.53 -3.45 -4.04
C ASN A 72 19.75 -4.45 -5.19
N ARG A 73 18.70 -4.70 -5.97
CA ARG A 73 18.73 -5.62 -7.11
C ARG A 73 19.62 -5.03 -8.22
N PRO A 74 20.70 -5.72 -8.64
CA PRO A 74 21.66 -5.17 -9.60
C PRO A 74 21.03 -4.75 -10.92
N HIS A 75 20.05 -5.52 -11.44
CA HIS A 75 19.36 -5.20 -12.69
C HIS A 75 18.64 -3.85 -12.62
N ILE A 76 17.89 -3.61 -11.52
CA ILE A 76 17.16 -2.36 -11.30
C ILE A 76 18.13 -1.19 -11.07
N VAL A 77 19.14 -1.38 -10.22
CA VAL A 77 20.16 -0.34 -9.93
C VAL A 77 20.89 0.09 -11.20
N ASN A 78 21.35 -0.86 -12.02
CA ASN A 78 22.04 -0.58 -13.26
C ASN A 78 21.15 0.16 -14.28
N ALA A 79 19.85 -0.17 -14.35
CA ALA A 79 18.91 0.53 -15.23
C ALA A 79 18.76 2.00 -14.81
N ILE A 80 18.65 2.28 -13.51
CA ILE A 80 18.57 3.64 -12.97
C ILE A 80 19.86 4.41 -13.26
N GLN A 81 21.04 3.83 -13.00
CA GLN A 81 22.34 4.46 -13.23
C GLN A 81 22.54 4.81 -14.71
N LYS A 82 22.22 3.88 -15.61
CA LYS A 82 22.30 4.08 -17.05
C LYS A 82 21.35 5.18 -17.51
N GLN A 83 20.13 5.22 -16.95
CA GLN A 83 19.16 6.25 -17.32
C GLN A 83 19.58 7.62 -16.78
N ALA A 84 20.12 7.72 -15.57
CA ALA A 84 20.60 8.96 -14.97
C ALA A 84 21.72 9.60 -15.81
N SER A 85 22.59 8.80 -16.44
CA SER A 85 23.64 9.29 -17.31
C SER A 85 23.16 9.69 -18.71
N LYS A 86 21.93 9.31 -19.10
CA LYS A 86 21.38 9.58 -20.44
C LYS A 86 20.37 10.74 -20.44
N LEU A 87 19.42 10.72 -19.52
CA LEU A 87 18.35 11.70 -19.36
C LEU A 87 17.84 11.61 -17.94
N ASP A 88 18.20 12.55 -17.13
CA ASP A 88 17.86 12.66 -15.71
C ASP A 88 16.41 13.12 -15.50
N TYR A 89 15.94 14.07 -16.30
CA TYR A 89 14.59 14.63 -16.26
C TYR A 89 14.09 15.02 -17.66
N ALA A 90 12.79 14.91 -17.89
CA ALA A 90 12.08 15.49 -19.02
C ALA A 90 10.72 16.03 -18.53
N PRO A 91 10.26 17.19 -19.03
CA PRO A 91 8.93 17.69 -18.71
C PRO A 91 7.85 16.71 -19.16
N SER A 92 6.83 16.51 -18.33
CA SER A 92 5.69 15.65 -18.64
C SER A 92 4.46 16.42 -19.13
N PHE A 93 4.45 17.76 -19.03
CA PHE A 93 3.36 18.60 -19.50
C PHE A 93 3.61 19.03 -20.94
N GLN A 94 2.78 18.54 -21.87
CA GLN A 94 2.85 18.80 -23.32
C GLN A 94 4.19 18.41 -23.98
N MET A 95 5.03 17.70 -23.24
CA MET A 95 6.30 17.13 -23.65
C MET A 95 6.35 15.68 -23.16
N GLY A 96 7.32 14.91 -23.61
CA GLY A 96 7.46 13.53 -23.19
C GLY A 96 8.80 12.93 -23.58
N HIS A 97 9.01 11.69 -23.18
CA HIS A 97 10.15 10.89 -23.58
C HIS A 97 9.69 9.44 -23.84
N SER A 98 10.37 8.77 -24.78
CA SER A 98 9.99 7.43 -25.26
C SER A 98 9.92 6.37 -24.13
N LEU A 99 10.75 6.50 -23.09
CA LEU A 99 10.81 5.54 -22.00
C LEU A 99 9.53 5.58 -21.13
N GLY A 100 8.87 6.75 -20.99
CA GLY A 100 7.61 6.87 -20.27
C GLY A 100 6.49 6.08 -20.96
N PHE A 101 6.38 6.15 -22.29
CA PHE A 101 5.42 5.36 -23.07
C PHE A 101 5.72 3.86 -22.98
N LYS A 102 6.99 3.48 -23.09
CA LYS A 102 7.42 2.08 -22.93
C LYS A 102 7.11 1.55 -21.52
N ALA A 103 7.25 2.36 -20.48
CA ALA A 103 6.91 2.00 -19.12
C ALA A 103 5.40 1.76 -18.96
N ALA A 104 4.55 2.59 -19.60
CA ALA A 104 3.11 2.39 -19.62
C ALA A 104 2.73 1.10 -20.35
N GLU A 105 3.28 0.86 -21.54
CA GLU A 105 3.08 -0.37 -22.30
C GLU A 105 3.48 -1.61 -21.47
N LYS A 106 4.67 -1.58 -20.86
CA LYS A 106 5.14 -2.69 -20.01
C LYS A 106 4.27 -2.94 -18.80
N LEU A 107 3.77 -1.90 -18.15
CA LEU A 107 2.85 -2.05 -17.02
C LEU A 107 1.51 -2.68 -17.44
N LEU A 108 1.00 -2.31 -18.60
CA LEU A 108 -0.26 -2.86 -19.13
C LEU A 108 -0.17 -4.35 -19.46
N GLU A 109 1.01 -4.90 -19.80
CA GLU A 109 1.21 -6.35 -19.98
C GLU A 109 0.87 -7.14 -18.71
N PHE A 110 0.97 -6.52 -17.53
CA PHE A 110 0.65 -7.12 -16.23
C PHE A 110 -0.79 -6.85 -15.77
N SER A 111 -1.56 -6.04 -16.51
CA SER A 111 -2.92 -5.68 -16.11
C SER A 111 -3.88 -6.88 -16.12
N PRO A 112 -4.93 -6.88 -15.28
CA PRO A 112 -5.83 -8.02 -15.12
C PRO A 112 -6.78 -8.23 -16.33
N SER A 113 -6.95 -7.23 -17.18
CA SER A 113 -7.83 -7.30 -18.35
C SER A 113 -7.26 -6.44 -19.49
N LYS A 114 -7.56 -6.82 -20.73
CA LYS A 114 -7.25 -6.05 -21.93
C LYS A 114 -8.05 -4.75 -22.07
N ASP A 115 -9.07 -4.56 -21.25
CA ASP A 115 -9.84 -3.31 -21.18
C ASP A 115 -9.04 -2.17 -20.59
N PHE A 116 -8.03 -2.48 -19.77
CA PHE A 116 -7.07 -1.52 -19.27
C PHE A 116 -6.09 -1.16 -20.38
N GLN A 117 -6.14 0.10 -20.86
CA GLN A 117 -5.33 0.52 -22.00
C GLN A 117 -4.55 1.81 -21.73
N TYR A 118 -4.76 2.46 -20.60
CA TYR A 118 -4.12 3.74 -20.27
C TYR A 118 -3.55 3.75 -18.87
N VAL A 119 -2.44 4.48 -18.73
CA VAL A 119 -1.72 4.63 -17.46
C VAL A 119 -1.48 6.11 -17.20
N PHE A 120 -1.89 6.60 -16.06
CA PHE A 120 -1.54 7.91 -15.55
C PHE A 120 -0.48 7.76 -14.44
N PHE A 121 0.75 8.21 -14.71
CA PHE A 121 1.84 8.12 -13.74
C PHE A 121 1.81 9.24 -12.70
N THR A 122 2.07 8.87 -11.46
CA THR A 122 2.19 9.72 -10.28
C THR A 122 3.51 9.43 -9.56
N ASN A 123 3.75 10.03 -8.37
CA ASN A 123 4.99 9.82 -7.62
C ASN A 123 4.80 8.99 -6.35
N SER A 124 3.57 8.66 -6.00
CA SER A 124 3.22 7.92 -4.78
C SER A 124 1.84 7.30 -4.88
N GLY A 125 1.53 6.33 -4.00
CA GLY A 125 0.19 5.78 -3.87
C GLY A 125 -0.85 6.82 -3.43
N SER A 126 -0.47 7.79 -2.60
CA SER A 126 -1.36 8.89 -2.19
C SER A 126 -1.80 9.75 -3.38
N GLU A 127 -0.85 10.07 -4.26
CA GLU A 127 -1.15 10.79 -5.50
C GLU A 127 -1.96 9.93 -6.48
N SER A 128 -1.68 8.62 -6.55
CA SER A 128 -2.46 7.69 -7.39
C SER A 128 -3.93 7.67 -6.97
N VAL A 129 -4.20 7.57 -5.67
CA VAL A 129 -5.57 7.61 -5.15
C VAL A 129 -6.25 8.94 -5.44
N ASP A 130 -5.63 10.08 -5.09
CA ASP A 130 -6.23 11.40 -5.36
C ASP A 130 -6.47 11.61 -6.86
N THR A 131 -5.60 11.07 -7.72
CA THR A 131 -5.76 11.09 -9.18
C THR A 131 -6.94 10.22 -9.63
N ALA A 132 -7.06 8.99 -9.13
CA ALA A 132 -8.17 8.10 -9.48
C ALA A 132 -9.54 8.69 -9.07
N LEU A 133 -9.62 9.30 -7.88
CA LEU A 133 -10.83 9.99 -7.43
C LEU A 133 -11.18 11.16 -8.35
N LYS A 134 -10.20 11.97 -8.79
CA LYS A 134 -10.41 13.05 -9.74
C LYS A 134 -10.82 12.54 -11.12
N ILE A 135 -10.22 11.46 -11.61
CA ILE A 135 -10.62 10.82 -12.87
C ILE A 135 -12.06 10.34 -12.78
N ALA A 136 -12.46 9.70 -11.66
CA ALA A 136 -13.83 9.25 -11.46
C ALA A 136 -14.84 10.39 -11.51
N LEU A 137 -14.58 11.49 -10.80
CA LEU A 137 -15.44 12.68 -10.82
C LEU A 137 -15.47 13.33 -12.20
N GLY A 138 -14.31 13.45 -12.86
CA GLY A 138 -14.22 14.00 -14.22
C GLY A 138 -14.97 13.15 -15.25
N TYR A 139 -14.85 11.84 -15.16
CA TYR A 139 -15.57 10.89 -16.01
C TYR A 139 -17.08 11.09 -15.92
N GLN A 140 -17.64 11.19 -14.71
CA GLN A 140 -19.07 11.43 -14.53
C GLN A 140 -19.50 12.77 -15.12
N GLN A 141 -18.69 13.83 -14.98
CA GLN A 141 -18.97 15.13 -15.60
C GLN A 141 -19.00 15.04 -17.13
N HIS A 142 -18.04 14.31 -17.75
CA HIS A 142 -17.98 14.12 -19.21
C HIS A 142 -19.14 13.27 -19.73
N LYS A 143 -19.66 12.33 -18.93
CA LYS A 143 -20.89 11.60 -19.24
C LYS A 143 -22.16 12.44 -19.12
N GLY A 144 -22.10 13.65 -18.58
CA GLY A 144 -23.25 14.49 -18.28
C GLY A 144 -23.91 14.22 -16.93
N GLU A 145 -23.38 13.28 -16.15
CA GLU A 145 -23.86 12.87 -14.81
C GLU A 145 -23.35 13.84 -13.73
N LYS A 146 -23.76 15.10 -13.80
CA LYS A 146 -23.20 16.21 -12.99
C LYS A 146 -23.45 16.07 -11.50
N ASP A 147 -24.49 15.33 -11.10
CA ASP A 147 -24.86 15.12 -9.70
C ASP A 147 -24.12 13.93 -9.08
N LYS A 148 -23.42 13.09 -9.87
CA LYS A 148 -22.55 12.01 -9.40
C LYS A 148 -21.24 12.57 -8.83
N ILE A 149 -21.27 13.01 -7.59
CA ILE A 149 -20.13 13.64 -6.90
C ILE A 149 -19.74 12.94 -5.60
N ILE A 150 -20.54 11.98 -5.10
CA ILE A 150 -20.28 11.27 -3.85
C ILE A 150 -19.24 10.19 -4.09
N LEU A 151 -18.24 10.16 -3.23
CA LEU A 151 -17.22 9.12 -3.18
C LEU A 151 -17.49 8.23 -1.97
N VAL A 152 -17.42 6.92 -2.16
CA VAL A 152 -17.63 5.96 -1.08
C VAL A 152 -16.35 5.22 -0.80
N GLY A 153 -15.97 5.13 0.47
CA GLY A 153 -14.86 4.33 0.95
C GLY A 153 -15.32 3.28 1.96
N ARG A 154 -14.37 2.75 2.73
CA ARG A 154 -14.65 1.74 3.75
C ARG A 154 -14.05 2.15 5.09
N GLU A 155 -14.71 1.83 6.19
CA GLU A 155 -14.13 1.92 7.52
C GLU A 155 -12.85 1.07 7.61
N ARG A 156 -11.87 1.51 8.39
CA ARG A 156 -10.56 0.87 8.52
C ARG A 156 -9.81 0.69 7.19
N ALA A 157 -10.09 1.52 6.16
CA ALA A 157 -9.29 1.58 4.95
C ALA A 157 -8.19 2.64 5.05
N TYR A 158 -7.09 2.44 4.30
CA TYR A 158 -6.00 3.41 4.17
C TYR A 158 -5.71 3.69 2.69
N HIS A 159 -5.95 4.90 2.27
CA HIS A 159 -5.80 5.33 0.88
C HIS A 159 -4.78 6.48 0.72
N GLY A 160 -3.70 6.44 1.52
CA GLY A 160 -2.68 7.48 1.49
C GLY A 160 -3.01 8.70 2.36
N VAL A 161 -2.33 9.81 2.09
CA VAL A 161 -2.33 11.01 2.95
C VAL A 161 -2.74 12.29 2.21
N GLY A 162 -3.09 12.22 0.92
CA GLY A 162 -3.76 13.30 0.21
C GLY A 162 -5.15 13.58 0.80
N PHE A 163 -5.69 14.78 0.61
CA PHE A 163 -7.00 15.13 1.17
C PHE A 163 -8.12 14.23 0.65
N GLY A 164 -8.09 13.82 -0.61
CA GLY A 164 -9.00 12.81 -1.16
C GLY A 164 -8.84 11.46 -0.45
N GLY A 165 -7.59 10.96 -0.41
CA GLY A 165 -7.28 9.67 0.19
C GLY A 165 -7.64 9.58 1.68
N ILE A 166 -7.37 10.62 2.49
CA ILE A 166 -7.78 10.62 3.91
C ILE A 166 -9.30 10.77 4.08
N SER A 167 -9.98 11.38 3.11
CA SER A 167 -11.45 11.53 3.15
C SER A 167 -12.15 10.21 2.93
N VAL A 168 -11.79 9.47 1.87
CA VAL A 168 -12.34 8.12 1.59
C VAL A 168 -11.75 7.03 2.48
N GLY A 169 -10.60 7.24 3.09
CA GLY A 169 -10.01 6.35 4.08
C GLY A 169 -10.86 6.25 5.36
N GLY A 170 -10.65 5.19 6.14
CA GLY A 170 -11.44 4.86 7.35
C GLY A 170 -10.69 4.99 8.67
N LEU A 171 -9.50 5.64 8.71
CA LEU A 171 -8.69 5.76 9.92
C LEU A 171 -8.95 7.10 10.64
N PRO A 172 -9.57 7.10 11.86
CA PRO A 172 -9.92 8.33 12.57
C PRO A 172 -8.70 9.23 12.89
N MET A 173 -7.56 8.62 13.22
CA MET A 173 -6.34 9.39 13.56
C MET A 173 -5.77 10.17 12.38
N ASN A 174 -5.92 9.65 11.15
CA ASN A 174 -5.48 10.34 9.93
C ASN A 174 -6.36 11.55 9.59
N LYS A 175 -7.57 11.57 10.11
CA LYS A 175 -8.58 12.62 9.88
C LYS A 175 -8.58 13.72 10.94
N LYS A 176 -8.01 13.46 12.12
CA LYS A 176 -8.21 14.23 13.35
C LYS A 176 -7.93 15.75 13.24
N TYR A 177 -6.97 16.14 12.41
CA TYR A 177 -6.50 17.53 12.33
C TYR A 177 -6.79 18.22 11.01
N PHE A 178 -7.51 17.55 10.11
CA PHE A 178 -7.68 18.03 8.73
C PHE A 178 -9.15 18.20 8.37
N SER A 179 -9.45 19.23 7.56
CA SER A 179 -10.75 19.37 6.91
C SER A 179 -10.83 18.38 5.75
N LEU A 180 -11.91 17.63 5.69
CA LEU A 180 -12.11 16.56 4.72
C LEU A 180 -13.05 17.05 3.60
N LEU A 181 -13.11 16.28 2.51
CA LEU A 181 -14.17 16.41 1.52
C LEU A 181 -15.51 16.08 2.19
N ASN A 182 -16.54 16.88 1.88
CA ASN A 182 -17.87 16.76 2.47
C ASN A 182 -18.80 15.79 1.72
N ASN A 183 -18.41 15.37 0.53
CA ASN A 183 -19.14 14.47 -0.36
C ASN A 183 -18.58 13.03 -0.28
N VAL A 184 -18.36 12.53 0.92
CA VAL A 184 -17.81 11.19 1.17
C VAL A 184 -18.65 10.44 2.19
N ASP A 185 -18.87 9.17 1.94
CA ASP A 185 -19.49 8.24 2.90
C ASP A 185 -18.68 6.93 3.00
N HIS A 186 -19.01 6.07 3.97
CA HIS A 186 -18.27 4.86 4.25
C HIS A 186 -19.20 3.69 4.50
N ILE A 187 -18.84 2.53 3.96
CA ILE A 187 -19.41 1.25 4.35
C ILE A 187 -18.65 0.65 5.54
N CYS A 188 -19.22 -0.33 6.20
CA CYS A 188 -18.58 -1.05 7.30
C CYS A 188 -17.30 -1.77 6.84
N ASN A 189 -16.39 -2.04 7.79
CA ASN A 189 -15.19 -2.84 7.53
C ASN A 189 -15.52 -4.34 7.53
N THR A 190 -14.58 -5.17 7.03
CA THR A 190 -14.74 -6.63 6.88
C THR A 190 -14.17 -7.44 8.05
N HIS A 191 -13.69 -6.80 9.11
CA HIS A 191 -13.08 -7.49 10.25
C HIS A 191 -14.10 -7.78 11.35
N ASN A 192 -14.31 -9.07 11.61
CA ASN A 192 -15.21 -9.55 12.66
C ASN A 192 -14.54 -10.72 13.39
N LEU A 193 -14.02 -10.47 14.61
CA LEU A 193 -13.33 -11.48 15.41
C LEU A 193 -14.22 -12.66 15.82
N GLU A 194 -15.52 -12.44 15.99
CA GLU A 194 -16.45 -13.52 16.37
C GLU A 194 -16.64 -14.54 15.24
N GLN A 195 -16.59 -14.07 13.99
CA GLN A 195 -16.82 -14.90 12.80
C GLN A 195 -15.50 -15.28 12.10
N ASN A 196 -14.51 -14.39 12.08
CA ASN A 196 -13.36 -14.48 11.18
C ASN A 196 -12.05 -14.82 11.89
N ALA A 197 -11.99 -14.84 13.24
CA ALA A 197 -10.74 -15.09 13.95
C ALA A 197 -10.11 -16.42 13.58
N PHE A 198 -8.79 -16.41 13.35
CA PHE A 198 -7.99 -17.57 12.97
C PHE A 198 -8.40 -18.24 11.64
N SER A 199 -9.06 -17.49 10.75
CA SER A 199 -9.35 -17.99 9.41
C SER A 199 -8.06 -18.19 8.62
N ARG A 200 -7.98 -19.32 7.90
CA ARG A 200 -6.93 -19.61 6.93
C ARG A 200 -7.41 -19.17 5.55
N GLY A 201 -6.71 -18.22 4.93
CA GLY A 201 -7.16 -17.59 3.70
C GLY A 201 -8.39 -16.71 3.90
N GLN A 202 -9.30 -16.70 2.93
CA GLN A 202 -10.52 -15.90 2.99
C GLN A 202 -11.53 -16.47 4.01
N PRO A 203 -12.00 -15.66 4.97
CA PRO A 203 -13.13 -16.07 5.81
C PRO A 203 -14.42 -16.17 5.00
N ASP A 204 -15.45 -16.77 5.58
CA ASP A 204 -16.78 -16.84 4.99
C ASP A 204 -17.61 -15.55 5.28
N TRP A 205 -18.86 -15.47 4.84
CA TRP A 205 -19.85 -14.39 5.06
C TRP A 205 -19.51 -13.02 4.46
N GLY A 206 -19.04 -13.00 3.22
CA GLY A 206 -18.66 -11.76 2.54
C GLY A 206 -19.82 -10.96 1.96
N GLU A 207 -20.83 -11.62 1.42
CA GLU A 207 -21.94 -10.97 0.71
C GLU A 207 -22.74 -10.03 1.61
N GLU A 208 -23.04 -10.44 2.84
CA GLU A 208 -23.77 -9.61 3.79
C GLU A 208 -23.05 -8.29 4.11
N MET A 209 -21.71 -8.34 4.25
CA MET A 209 -20.89 -7.16 4.49
C MET A 209 -20.85 -6.24 3.26
N ALA A 210 -20.83 -6.80 2.06
CA ALA A 210 -20.88 -6.04 0.82
C ALA A 210 -22.21 -5.29 0.63
N ASN A 211 -23.32 -5.87 1.08
CA ASN A 211 -24.65 -5.26 0.99
C ASN A 211 -24.77 -3.95 1.80
N ASP A 212 -23.81 -3.60 2.66
CA ASP A 212 -23.78 -2.29 3.30
C ASP A 212 -23.62 -1.14 2.28
N LEU A 213 -23.10 -1.43 1.08
CA LEU A 213 -23.09 -0.45 -0.02
C LEU A 213 -24.52 -0.09 -0.49
N LEU A 214 -25.48 -1.02 -0.41
CA LEU A 214 -26.89 -0.75 -0.73
C LEU A 214 -27.49 0.28 0.25
N ARG A 215 -27.12 0.23 1.55
CA ARG A 215 -27.54 1.25 2.53
C ARG A 215 -27.05 2.65 2.12
N ILE A 216 -25.84 2.76 1.57
CA ILE A 216 -25.32 4.05 1.09
C ILE A 216 -26.08 4.50 -0.15
N ILE A 217 -26.41 3.56 -1.06
CA ILE A 217 -27.23 3.84 -2.26
C ILE A 217 -28.63 4.28 -1.86
N ASP A 218 -29.28 3.62 -0.91
CA ASP A 218 -30.60 4.02 -0.39
C ASP A 218 -30.59 5.40 0.26
N LYS A 219 -29.49 5.75 0.94
CA LYS A 219 -29.32 7.05 1.60
C LYS A 219 -29.16 8.22 0.63
N HIS A 220 -28.38 8.03 -0.42
CA HIS A 220 -27.94 9.13 -1.29
C HIS A 220 -28.60 9.13 -2.66
N GLY A 221 -29.03 7.99 -3.17
CA GLY A 221 -29.37 7.73 -4.55
C GLY A 221 -28.16 7.32 -5.39
N ALA A 222 -28.28 6.26 -6.19
CA ALA A 222 -27.22 5.79 -7.08
C ALA A 222 -26.74 6.87 -8.06
N GLU A 223 -27.67 7.73 -8.50
CA GLU A 223 -27.42 8.83 -9.43
C GLU A 223 -26.51 9.93 -8.85
N LYS A 224 -26.15 9.85 -7.57
CA LYS A 224 -25.23 10.80 -6.92
C LYS A 224 -23.89 10.19 -6.56
N ILE A 225 -23.72 8.86 -6.66
CA ILE A 225 -22.50 8.17 -6.27
C ILE A 225 -21.60 8.01 -7.49
N ALA A 226 -20.44 8.67 -7.47
CA ALA A 226 -19.47 8.62 -8.56
C ALA A 226 -18.63 7.35 -8.57
N ALA A 227 -18.12 6.96 -7.39
CA ALA A 227 -17.23 5.82 -7.28
C ALA A 227 -17.21 5.24 -5.86
N PHE A 228 -16.92 3.94 -5.77
CA PHE A 228 -16.51 3.24 -4.57
C PHE A 228 -15.03 2.84 -4.69
N ILE A 229 -14.24 3.13 -3.66
CA ILE A 229 -12.83 2.75 -3.59
C ILE A 229 -12.58 1.79 -2.43
N THR A 230 -11.81 0.73 -2.68
CA THR A 230 -11.44 -0.24 -1.65
C THR A 230 -10.07 -0.86 -1.93
N GLU A 231 -9.36 -1.20 -0.85
CA GLU A 231 -8.23 -2.12 -0.93
C GLU A 231 -8.78 -3.55 -1.05
N PRO A 232 -8.34 -4.40 -2.00
CA PRO A 232 -8.73 -5.83 -2.00
C PRO A 232 -8.38 -6.51 -0.67
N ILE A 233 -7.20 -6.22 -0.11
CA ILE A 233 -6.82 -6.53 1.27
C ILE A 233 -6.43 -5.22 1.94
N ALA A 234 -7.07 -4.88 3.05
CA ALA A 234 -6.70 -3.68 3.80
C ALA A 234 -5.40 -3.92 4.58
N GLY A 235 -4.27 -3.64 3.92
CA GLY A 235 -2.95 -3.99 4.44
C GLY A 235 -2.55 -3.18 5.68
N SER A 236 -2.50 -1.85 5.54
CA SER A 236 -2.00 -0.93 6.57
C SER A 236 -2.80 -0.93 7.86
N THR A 237 -4.05 -1.34 7.83
CA THR A 237 -4.97 -1.36 8.97
C THR A 237 -5.02 -2.70 9.69
N GLY A 238 -4.12 -3.62 9.33
CA GLY A 238 -3.92 -4.88 10.02
C GLY A 238 -4.18 -6.12 9.18
N VAL A 239 -3.98 -6.05 7.85
CA VAL A 239 -4.15 -7.16 6.91
C VAL A 239 -5.56 -7.76 7.00
N LEU A 240 -6.57 -6.94 6.72
CA LEU A 240 -7.96 -7.38 6.74
C LEU A 240 -8.27 -8.09 5.42
N ILE A 241 -8.36 -9.42 5.49
CA ILE A 241 -8.67 -10.27 4.34
C ILE A 241 -10.16 -10.12 4.00
N PRO A 242 -10.52 -9.90 2.72
CA PRO A 242 -11.92 -9.84 2.33
C PRO A 242 -12.55 -11.23 2.47
N PRO A 243 -13.74 -11.35 3.10
CA PRO A 243 -14.46 -12.60 3.11
C PRO A 243 -14.88 -13.05 1.70
N ARG A 244 -15.12 -14.35 1.51
CA ARG A 244 -15.59 -14.91 0.23
C ARG A 244 -16.88 -14.25 -0.22
N GLY A 245 -16.99 -13.94 -1.51
CA GLY A 245 -18.16 -13.29 -2.09
C GLY A 245 -18.23 -11.76 -1.85
N TYR A 246 -17.36 -11.19 -1.00
CA TYR A 246 -17.39 -9.74 -0.70
C TYR A 246 -17.05 -8.87 -1.90
N LEU A 247 -15.92 -9.13 -2.56
CA LEU A 247 -15.47 -8.30 -3.68
C LEU A 247 -16.33 -8.53 -4.92
N GLU A 248 -16.75 -9.75 -5.15
CA GLU A 248 -17.68 -10.14 -6.21
C GLU A 248 -19.00 -9.38 -6.06
N ARG A 249 -19.59 -9.39 -4.85
CA ARG A 249 -20.85 -8.70 -4.57
C ARG A 249 -20.70 -7.17 -4.67
N ILE A 250 -19.59 -6.60 -4.23
CA ILE A 250 -19.26 -5.17 -4.44
C ILE A 250 -19.24 -4.84 -5.93
N ARG A 251 -18.61 -5.67 -6.78
CA ARG A 251 -18.57 -5.46 -8.23
C ARG A 251 -19.98 -5.49 -8.85
N GLU A 252 -20.79 -6.46 -8.45
CA GLU A 252 -22.20 -6.55 -8.91
C GLU A 252 -22.98 -5.28 -8.55
N ILE A 253 -22.96 -4.89 -7.28
CA ILE A 253 -23.68 -3.68 -6.82
C ILE A 253 -23.22 -2.44 -7.58
N CYS A 254 -21.90 -2.26 -7.75
CA CYS A 254 -21.35 -1.14 -8.51
C CYS A 254 -21.80 -1.14 -9.98
N THR A 255 -21.82 -2.33 -10.61
CA THR A 255 -22.26 -2.48 -12.01
C THR A 255 -23.74 -2.16 -12.18
N ASP A 256 -24.59 -2.72 -11.32
CA ASP A 256 -26.04 -2.55 -11.39
C ASP A 256 -26.49 -1.10 -11.15
N ASN A 257 -25.64 -0.30 -10.51
CA ASN A 257 -25.94 1.08 -10.12
C ASN A 257 -25.08 2.14 -10.87
N ASP A 258 -24.33 1.73 -11.90
CA ASP A 258 -23.42 2.62 -12.67
C ASP A 258 -22.46 3.42 -11.76
N ILE A 259 -21.89 2.75 -10.75
CA ILE A 259 -20.89 3.28 -9.82
C ILE A 259 -19.53 2.76 -10.23
N LEU A 260 -18.53 3.63 -10.39
CA LEU A 260 -17.16 3.18 -10.69
C LEU A 260 -16.56 2.45 -9.50
N LEU A 261 -15.94 1.30 -9.75
CA LEU A 261 -15.17 0.54 -8.76
C LEU A 261 -13.67 0.83 -8.94
N ILE A 262 -13.02 1.32 -7.89
CA ILE A 262 -11.58 1.55 -7.85
C ILE A 262 -10.95 0.57 -6.87
N PHE A 263 -10.00 -0.25 -7.34
CA PHE A 263 -9.16 -1.04 -6.44
C PHE A 263 -7.86 -0.31 -6.13
N ASP A 264 -7.65 -0.08 -4.84
CA ASP A 264 -6.36 0.39 -4.33
C ASP A 264 -5.44 -0.82 -4.13
N GLU A 265 -4.63 -1.10 -5.15
CA GLU A 265 -3.66 -2.19 -5.15
C GLU A 265 -2.22 -1.72 -4.84
N VAL A 266 -2.09 -0.62 -4.14
CA VAL A 266 -0.79 -0.06 -3.73
C VAL A 266 0.01 -1.05 -2.86
N ILE A 267 -0.67 -1.92 -2.09
CA ILE A 267 -0.03 -2.99 -1.31
C ILE A 267 -0.16 -4.35 -2.00
N THR A 268 -1.34 -4.66 -2.52
CA THR A 268 -1.67 -6.00 -3.04
C THR A 268 -1.06 -6.29 -4.41
N GLY A 269 -0.79 -5.26 -5.19
CA GLY A 269 -0.15 -5.40 -6.49
C GLY A 269 1.29 -5.94 -6.42
N PHE A 270 1.72 -6.50 -7.52
CA PHE A 270 3.08 -7.01 -7.76
C PHE A 270 3.46 -8.19 -6.86
N GLY A 271 2.62 -9.24 -6.86
CA GLY A 271 2.99 -10.57 -6.42
C GLY A 271 2.59 -10.97 -5.00
N ARG A 272 1.95 -10.09 -4.20
CA ARG A 272 1.59 -10.44 -2.81
C ARG A 272 0.71 -11.68 -2.69
N LEU A 273 -0.18 -11.90 -3.66
CA LEU A 273 -1.08 -13.04 -3.72
C LEU A 273 -0.68 -14.08 -4.78
N GLY A 274 0.53 -13.99 -5.34
CA GLY A 274 0.99 -14.89 -6.38
C GLY A 274 0.52 -14.52 -7.79
N SER A 275 -0.08 -13.35 -7.96
CA SER A 275 -0.49 -12.75 -9.25
C SER A 275 0.02 -11.32 -9.36
N SER A 276 -0.01 -10.72 -10.56
CA SER A 276 0.42 -9.34 -10.75
C SER A 276 -0.41 -8.36 -9.92
N PHE A 277 -1.72 -8.57 -9.88
CA PHE A 277 -2.68 -7.79 -9.12
C PHE A 277 -3.64 -8.69 -8.35
N ALA A 278 -4.14 -8.24 -7.21
CA ALA A 278 -5.15 -8.97 -6.43
C ALA A 278 -6.47 -9.13 -7.19
N SER A 279 -6.81 -8.18 -8.06
CA SER A 279 -7.96 -8.29 -8.97
C SER A 279 -7.93 -9.56 -9.83
N GLN A 280 -6.75 -10.03 -10.24
CA GLN A 280 -6.59 -11.33 -10.93
C GLN A 280 -6.80 -12.51 -9.97
N TYR A 281 -6.27 -12.41 -8.74
CA TYR A 281 -6.41 -13.47 -7.74
C TYR A 281 -7.88 -13.71 -7.35
N PHE A 282 -8.65 -12.62 -7.18
CA PHE A 282 -10.05 -12.68 -6.80
C PHE A 282 -11.03 -12.82 -8.00
N ASP A 283 -10.49 -12.75 -9.22
CA ASP A 283 -11.30 -12.72 -10.48
C ASP A 283 -12.36 -11.60 -10.46
N VAL A 284 -12.01 -10.43 -9.92
CA VAL A 284 -12.87 -9.25 -9.85
C VAL A 284 -12.18 -8.07 -10.51
N ILE A 285 -12.72 -7.62 -11.63
CA ILE A 285 -12.11 -6.56 -12.45
C ILE A 285 -12.72 -5.20 -12.09
N PRO A 286 -11.94 -4.26 -11.49
CA PRO A 286 -12.40 -2.91 -11.23
C PRO A 286 -12.38 -2.05 -12.50
N ASP A 287 -12.82 -0.81 -12.39
CA ASP A 287 -12.79 0.15 -13.50
C ASP A 287 -11.47 0.94 -13.53
N MET A 288 -10.83 1.11 -12.37
CA MET A 288 -9.49 1.66 -12.20
C MET A 288 -8.71 0.91 -11.13
N ILE A 289 -7.38 0.88 -11.30
CA ILE A 289 -6.45 0.33 -10.31
C ILE A 289 -5.44 1.42 -9.94
N THR A 290 -5.27 1.69 -8.65
CA THR A 290 -4.16 2.49 -8.16
C THR A 290 -3.02 1.59 -7.70
N CYS A 291 -1.80 1.89 -8.11
CA CYS A 291 -0.62 1.14 -7.70
C CYS A 291 0.59 2.06 -7.42
N ALA A 292 1.54 1.53 -6.67
CA ALA A 292 2.81 2.17 -6.31
C ALA A 292 3.75 1.11 -5.69
N LYS A 293 4.62 1.48 -4.75
CA LYS A 293 5.43 0.56 -3.91
C LYS A 293 6.15 -0.52 -4.71
N GLY A 294 5.54 -1.72 -4.84
CA GLY A 294 6.06 -2.82 -5.64
C GLY A 294 6.29 -2.46 -7.11
N LEU A 295 5.63 -1.42 -7.63
CA LEU A 295 5.79 -0.92 -8.99
C LEU A 295 7.26 -0.68 -9.39
N THR A 296 8.07 -0.18 -8.46
CA THR A 296 9.52 0.02 -8.62
C THR A 296 10.34 -0.75 -7.60
N SER A 297 9.73 -1.69 -6.90
CA SER A 297 10.33 -2.38 -5.74
C SER A 297 10.95 -1.40 -4.71
N GLY A 298 10.31 -0.24 -4.53
CA GLY A 298 10.73 0.78 -3.57
C GLY A 298 12.01 1.55 -3.94
N THR A 299 12.62 1.29 -5.09
CA THR A 299 13.93 1.88 -5.46
C THR A 299 13.84 3.35 -5.85
N VAL A 300 12.76 3.76 -6.51
CA VAL A 300 12.47 5.15 -6.89
C VAL A 300 10.99 5.44 -6.63
N PRO A 301 10.64 6.60 -6.06
CA PRO A 301 9.23 6.98 -5.88
C PRO A 301 8.50 6.99 -7.22
N MET A 302 7.42 6.22 -7.31
CA MET A 302 6.49 6.19 -8.44
C MET A 302 5.15 5.60 -8.01
N GLY A 303 4.10 6.07 -8.64
CA GLY A 303 2.77 5.50 -8.59
C GLY A 303 2.12 5.54 -9.97
N ALA A 304 0.98 4.88 -10.10
CA ALA A 304 0.19 4.91 -11.32
C ALA A 304 -1.29 4.69 -11.05
N VAL A 305 -2.12 5.20 -11.94
CA VAL A 305 -3.53 4.81 -12.10
C VAL A 305 -3.64 4.10 -13.44
N ILE A 306 -4.07 2.85 -13.42
CA ILE A 306 -4.36 2.05 -14.62
C ILE A 306 -5.86 2.18 -14.90
N VAL A 307 -6.22 2.55 -16.12
CA VAL A 307 -7.57 3.01 -16.46
C VAL A 307 -8.10 2.21 -17.64
N LYS A 308 -9.37 1.80 -17.56
CA LYS A 308 -10.07 1.20 -18.71
C LYS A 308 -10.20 2.20 -19.85
N LYS A 309 -10.21 1.68 -21.09
CA LYS A 309 -10.34 2.47 -22.32
C LYS A 309 -11.55 3.40 -22.31
N GLU A 310 -12.71 2.91 -21.89
CA GLU A 310 -13.96 3.66 -21.86
C GLU A 310 -13.88 4.93 -20.99
N ILE A 311 -13.14 4.87 -19.87
CA ILE A 311 -12.95 6.02 -19.00
C ILE A 311 -12.09 7.07 -19.68
N TYR A 312 -10.97 6.66 -20.29
CA TYR A 312 -10.11 7.58 -21.04
C TYR A 312 -10.85 8.22 -22.21
N ASP A 313 -11.58 7.43 -23.00
CA ASP A 313 -12.30 7.91 -24.17
C ASP A 313 -13.34 9.00 -23.84
N ALA A 314 -13.94 8.97 -22.64
CA ALA A 314 -14.88 9.97 -22.20
C ALA A 314 -14.27 11.40 -22.13
N PHE A 315 -12.95 11.49 -21.89
CA PHE A 315 -12.23 12.77 -21.88
C PHE A 315 -11.85 13.25 -23.29
N GLN A 316 -11.98 12.41 -24.33
CA GLN A 316 -11.51 12.71 -25.70
C GLN A 316 -12.56 13.40 -26.57
N GLY A 317 -13.72 13.74 -26.04
CA GLY A 317 -14.84 14.34 -26.81
C GLY A 317 -14.70 15.83 -27.13
N GLY A 318 -13.64 16.50 -26.68
CA GLY A 318 -13.43 17.94 -26.83
C GLY A 318 -12.63 18.34 -28.09
N ASP A 319 -12.25 19.61 -28.16
CA ASP A 319 -11.30 20.09 -29.17
C ASP A 319 -9.94 19.41 -28.96
N SER A 320 -9.39 18.79 -29.99
CA SER A 320 -8.11 18.06 -29.98
C SER A 320 -6.88 18.89 -29.57
N LYS A 321 -7.01 20.18 -29.43
CA LYS A 321 -5.95 21.11 -28.94
C LYS A 321 -6.15 21.53 -27.49
N MET A 322 -7.26 21.13 -26.87
CA MET A 322 -7.52 21.43 -25.47
C MET A 322 -6.93 20.35 -24.55
N ILE A 323 -6.58 20.72 -23.34
CA ILE A 323 -6.12 19.78 -22.33
C ILE A 323 -7.32 18.95 -21.86
N ASP A 324 -7.23 17.62 -22.02
CA ASP A 324 -8.32 16.69 -21.69
C ASP A 324 -8.63 16.65 -20.18
N LEU A 325 -7.58 16.70 -19.35
CA LEU A 325 -7.67 16.67 -17.90
C LEU A 325 -6.68 17.66 -17.29
N PHE A 326 -7.19 18.74 -16.63
CA PHE A 326 -6.35 19.74 -15.95
C PHE A 326 -5.78 19.17 -14.64
N HIS A 327 -4.96 18.14 -14.74
CA HIS A 327 -4.31 17.48 -13.64
C HIS A 327 -3.01 16.81 -14.08
N GLY A 328 -1.97 16.87 -13.24
CA GLY A 328 -0.67 16.27 -13.48
C GLY A 328 0.33 16.66 -12.41
N TYR A 329 1.44 15.94 -12.35
CA TYR A 329 2.55 16.18 -11.43
C TYR A 329 3.82 16.47 -12.21
N THR A 330 4.65 17.37 -11.70
CA THR A 330 5.94 17.74 -12.33
C THR A 330 6.81 16.52 -12.64
N TYR A 331 6.73 15.48 -11.80
CA TYR A 331 7.53 14.27 -11.95
C TYR A 331 6.74 13.07 -12.50
N SER A 332 5.54 13.27 -13.07
CA SER A 332 4.81 12.19 -13.74
C SER A 332 5.69 11.54 -14.82
N ALA A 333 5.76 10.21 -14.84
CA ALA A 333 6.59 9.43 -15.75
C ALA A 333 8.08 9.81 -15.73
N HIS A 334 8.64 10.19 -14.57
CA HIS A 334 10.06 10.56 -14.43
C HIS A 334 10.98 9.52 -15.07
N PRO A 335 11.98 9.91 -15.89
CA PRO A 335 12.81 8.95 -16.63
C PRO A 335 13.48 7.88 -15.77
N LEU A 336 13.99 8.24 -14.59
CA LEU A 336 14.60 7.29 -13.65
C LEU A 336 13.58 6.31 -13.08
N ALA A 337 12.37 6.79 -12.77
CA ALA A 337 11.29 5.95 -12.27
C ALA A 337 10.75 5.00 -13.36
N ALA A 338 10.63 5.48 -14.62
CA ALA A 338 10.27 4.64 -15.74
C ALA A 338 11.31 3.53 -16.01
N ALA A 339 12.61 3.83 -15.89
CA ALA A 339 13.67 2.84 -16.00
C ALA A 339 13.60 1.80 -14.85
N ALA A 340 13.37 2.28 -13.62
CA ALA A 340 13.21 1.40 -12.45
C ALA A 340 11.98 0.48 -12.59
N LEU A 341 10.84 1.01 -13.06
CA LEU A 341 9.62 0.25 -13.30
C LEU A 341 9.87 -0.89 -14.28
N ILE A 342 10.40 -0.56 -15.47
CA ILE A 342 10.64 -1.57 -16.51
C ILE A 342 11.57 -2.67 -15.98
N ALA A 343 12.71 -2.29 -15.38
CA ALA A 343 13.64 -3.25 -14.81
C ALA A 343 13.06 -4.07 -13.66
N THR A 344 12.16 -3.49 -12.87
CA THR A 344 11.46 -4.21 -11.78
C THR A 344 10.51 -5.26 -12.33
N LEU A 345 9.71 -4.92 -13.34
CA LEU A 345 8.80 -5.88 -13.98
C LEU A 345 9.59 -7.00 -14.68
N GLU A 346 10.73 -6.67 -15.31
CA GLU A 346 11.64 -7.68 -15.89
C GLU A 346 12.20 -8.63 -14.82
N VAL A 347 12.49 -8.16 -13.61
CA VAL A 347 12.93 -9.02 -12.48
C VAL A 347 11.78 -9.91 -12.00
N TYR A 348 10.57 -9.38 -11.85
CA TYR A 348 9.42 -10.17 -11.41
C TYR A 348 9.13 -11.33 -12.36
N ASP A 349 9.08 -11.04 -13.66
CA ASP A 349 8.81 -12.02 -14.72
C ASP A 349 9.98 -13.00 -14.89
N GLY A 350 11.19 -12.46 -15.10
CA GLY A 350 12.38 -13.29 -15.40
C GLY A 350 12.82 -14.22 -14.27
N GLU A 351 12.47 -13.91 -13.01
CA GLU A 351 12.76 -14.75 -11.86
C GLU A 351 11.54 -15.52 -11.35
N GLY A 352 10.38 -15.41 -12.01
CA GLY A 352 9.14 -16.09 -11.62
C GLY A 352 8.70 -15.77 -10.20
N LEU A 353 8.82 -14.49 -9.77
CA LEU A 353 8.61 -14.14 -8.36
C LEU A 353 7.14 -14.26 -7.93
N PHE A 354 6.19 -14.16 -8.85
CA PHE A 354 4.78 -14.32 -8.54
C PHE A 354 4.44 -15.79 -8.29
N GLU A 355 4.89 -16.68 -9.15
CA GLU A 355 4.75 -18.14 -9.01
C GLU A 355 5.46 -18.62 -7.74
N ARG A 356 6.64 -18.06 -7.45
CA ARG A 356 7.36 -18.33 -6.20
C ARG A 356 6.53 -17.94 -4.97
N ALA A 357 5.92 -16.74 -4.97
CA ALA A 357 5.06 -16.29 -3.89
C ALA A 357 3.87 -17.24 -3.68
N ASN A 358 3.22 -17.65 -4.78
CA ASN A 358 2.13 -18.61 -4.73
C ASN A 358 2.58 -19.97 -4.14
N SER A 359 3.73 -20.46 -4.54
CA SER A 359 4.28 -21.74 -4.04
C SER A 359 4.63 -21.73 -2.56
N LEU A 360 4.95 -20.56 -2.00
CA LEU A 360 5.31 -20.39 -0.58
C LEU A 360 4.09 -20.05 0.30
N ALA A 361 2.95 -19.69 -0.27
CA ALA A 361 1.78 -19.20 0.47
C ALA A 361 1.30 -20.18 1.55
N GLY A 362 1.16 -21.47 1.22
CA GLY A 362 0.75 -22.49 2.19
C GLY A 362 1.77 -22.70 3.32
N TYR A 363 3.07 -22.67 3.00
CA TYR A 363 4.11 -22.75 4.03
C TYR A 363 4.08 -21.55 4.99
N PHE A 364 3.90 -20.34 4.44
CA PHE A 364 3.79 -19.12 5.23
C PHE A 364 2.54 -19.13 6.12
N GLU A 365 1.42 -19.62 5.60
CA GLU A 365 0.18 -19.79 6.36
C GLU A 365 0.40 -20.75 7.55
N ASP A 366 0.94 -21.94 7.32
CA ASP A 366 1.20 -22.94 8.38
C ASP A 366 2.15 -22.39 9.43
N ALA A 367 3.22 -21.72 9.02
CA ALA A 367 4.18 -21.10 9.91
C ALA A 367 3.53 -20.05 10.81
N LEU A 368 2.72 -19.15 10.26
CA LEU A 368 2.00 -18.13 11.04
C LEU A 368 1.00 -18.77 12.01
N HIS A 369 0.17 -19.68 11.53
CA HIS A 369 -0.85 -20.35 12.35
C HIS A 369 -0.28 -21.29 13.42
N SER A 370 1.02 -21.64 13.35
CA SER A 370 1.72 -22.36 14.43
C SER A 370 1.83 -21.54 15.73
N LEU A 371 1.66 -20.22 15.64
CA LEU A 371 1.64 -19.34 16.82
C LEU A 371 0.30 -19.35 17.57
N LYS A 372 -0.74 -19.99 17.02
CA LYS A 372 -2.05 -20.11 17.68
C LYS A 372 -1.92 -20.77 19.04
N GLY A 373 -2.52 -20.16 20.06
CA GLY A 373 -2.46 -20.64 21.43
C GLY A 373 -1.41 -19.96 22.31
N LEU A 374 -0.63 -19.02 21.75
CA LEU A 374 0.21 -18.14 22.56
C LEU A 374 -0.68 -17.16 23.34
N ASP A 375 -0.21 -16.78 24.54
CA ASP A 375 -0.90 -15.82 25.40
C ASP A 375 -1.14 -14.49 24.68
N TYR A 376 -2.27 -13.88 24.98
CA TYR A 376 -2.73 -12.59 24.44
C TYR A 376 -3.05 -12.58 22.94
N LEU A 377 -2.80 -13.64 22.19
CA LEU A 377 -3.05 -13.71 20.77
C LEU A 377 -4.54 -14.00 20.54
N ILE A 378 -5.23 -13.10 19.81
CA ILE A 378 -6.67 -13.16 19.57
C ILE A 378 -7.04 -13.45 18.12
N ASP A 379 -6.11 -13.25 17.17
CA ASP A 379 -6.32 -13.59 15.78
C ASP A 379 -5.00 -13.79 15.02
N ILE A 380 -5.02 -14.68 14.04
CA ILE A 380 -4.01 -14.83 12.98
C ILE A 380 -4.76 -14.90 11.66
N ARG A 381 -4.32 -14.12 10.69
CA ARG A 381 -4.91 -14.08 9.35
C ARG A 381 -3.84 -13.87 8.29
N ASN A 382 -4.03 -14.48 7.13
CA ASN A 382 -3.11 -14.36 6.01
C ASN A 382 -3.80 -14.69 4.69
N LEU A 383 -3.20 -14.21 3.60
CA LEU A 383 -3.50 -14.65 2.24
C LEU A 383 -2.26 -14.42 1.37
N GLY A 384 -1.80 -15.43 0.62
CA GLY A 384 -0.54 -15.33 -0.10
C GLY A 384 0.64 -15.06 0.85
N LEU A 385 1.55 -14.16 0.49
CA LEU A 385 2.68 -13.71 1.31
C LEU A 385 2.39 -12.39 2.05
N VAL A 386 1.22 -12.30 2.65
CA VAL A 386 0.85 -11.23 3.55
C VAL A 386 0.04 -11.78 4.71
N GLY A 387 0.34 -11.38 5.93
CA GLY A 387 -0.36 -11.88 7.11
C GLY A 387 -0.25 -10.94 8.30
N ALA A 388 -1.03 -11.23 9.33
CA ALA A 388 -1.05 -10.48 10.56
C ALA A 388 -1.32 -11.36 11.78
N ILE A 389 -0.77 -10.91 12.90
CA ILE A 389 -0.97 -11.48 14.24
C ILE A 389 -1.55 -10.37 15.09
N GLU A 390 -2.78 -10.53 15.58
CA GLU A 390 -3.47 -9.56 16.41
C GLU A 390 -3.53 -10.01 17.85
N MET A 391 -3.29 -9.08 18.76
CA MET A 391 -3.16 -9.38 20.19
C MET A 391 -4.01 -8.43 21.05
N LEU A 392 -4.33 -8.88 22.24
CA LEU A 392 -4.96 -8.04 23.26
C LEU A 392 -4.04 -6.87 23.66
N PRO A 393 -4.60 -5.66 23.85
CA PRO A 393 -3.84 -4.51 24.31
C PRO A 393 -3.17 -4.74 25.67
N LYS A 394 -1.93 -4.29 25.83
CA LYS A 394 -1.23 -4.32 27.11
C LYS A 394 -1.80 -3.25 28.06
N ASN A 395 -2.23 -3.64 29.25
CA ASN A 395 -2.81 -2.74 30.25
C ASN A 395 -3.96 -1.87 29.72
N LYS A 396 -4.78 -2.42 28.82
CA LYS A 396 -5.88 -1.71 28.12
C LYS A 396 -5.43 -0.50 27.27
N LYS A 397 -4.13 -0.35 27.01
CA LYS A 397 -3.58 0.71 26.17
C LYS A 397 -3.35 0.18 24.76
N ILE A 398 -4.22 0.56 23.82
CA ILE A 398 -4.14 0.18 22.41
C ILE A 398 -2.80 0.59 21.82
N GLY A 399 -2.15 -0.33 21.11
CA GLY A 399 -0.86 -0.16 20.45
C GLY A 399 0.36 -0.37 21.35
N ALA A 400 0.18 -0.53 22.66
CA ALA A 400 1.32 -0.68 23.56
C ALA A 400 2.04 -2.02 23.39
N ARG A 401 1.29 -3.13 23.19
CA ARG A 401 1.89 -4.45 22.95
C ARG A 401 2.54 -4.52 21.58
N GLY A 402 1.85 -4.03 20.55
CA GLY A 402 2.38 -3.99 19.20
C GLY A 402 3.69 -3.20 19.12
N TYR A 403 3.76 -2.05 19.79
CA TYR A 403 4.98 -1.24 19.86
C TYR A 403 6.11 -1.95 20.61
N ASP A 404 5.85 -2.57 21.78
CA ASP A 404 6.84 -3.32 22.54
C ASP A 404 7.44 -4.49 21.73
N ILE A 405 6.61 -5.18 20.93
CA ILE A 405 7.07 -6.28 20.07
C ILE A 405 7.92 -5.73 18.92
N PHE A 406 7.49 -4.65 18.29
CA PHE A 406 8.21 -3.99 17.21
C PHE A 406 9.61 -3.54 17.65
N GLU A 407 9.72 -2.90 18.82
CA GLU A 407 11.01 -2.46 19.39
C GLU A 407 11.92 -3.66 19.70
N THR A 408 11.38 -4.67 20.39
CA THR A 408 12.13 -5.89 20.74
C THR A 408 12.61 -6.65 19.49
N ALA A 409 11.74 -6.80 18.49
CA ALA A 409 12.10 -7.46 17.25
C ALA A 409 13.28 -6.77 16.54
N PHE A 410 13.27 -5.45 16.48
CA PHE A 410 14.35 -4.70 15.82
C PHE A 410 15.65 -4.71 16.62
N HIS A 411 15.59 -4.45 17.93
CA HIS A 411 16.80 -4.26 18.74
C HIS A 411 17.42 -5.57 19.21
N ASP A 412 16.60 -6.56 19.57
CA ASP A 412 17.09 -7.78 20.22
C ASP A 412 17.14 -8.96 19.23
N GLU A 413 16.18 -9.07 18.31
CA GLU A 413 16.09 -10.19 17.36
C GLU A 413 16.56 -9.83 15.94
N ASN A 414 16.89 -8.58 15.65
CA ASN A 414 17.31 -8.09 14.34
C ASN A 414 16.30 -8.42 13.21
N ILE A 415 15.02 -8.21 13.48
CA ILE A 415 13.93 -8.37 12.50
C ILE A 415 13.19 -7.05 12.36
N LEU A 416 12.99 -6.61 11.12
CA LEU A 416 12.14 -5.48 10.80
C LEU A 416 10.70 -5.98 10.67
N LEU A 417 9.84 -5.52 11.56
CA LEU A 417 8.40 -5.76 11.56
C LEU A 417 7.64 -4.45 11.30
N ARG A 418 6.35 -4.60 11.07
CA ARG A 418 5.42 -3.47 11.09
C ARG A 418 4.27 -3.76 12.06
N PHE A 419 3.80 -2.72 12.74
CA PHE A 419 2.63 -2.82 13.62
C PHE A 419 1.60 -1.74 13.31
N THR A 420 0.34 -2.03 13.65
CA THR A 420 -0.77 -1.08 13.69
C THR A 420 -1.68 -1.46 14.86
N GLY A 421 -1.85 -0.52 15.82
CA GLY A 421 -2.42 -0.91 17.11
C GLY A 421 -1.61 -2.06 17.73
N ASP A 422 -2.29 -3.13 18.15
CA ASP A 422 -1.66 -4.34 18.70
C ASP A 422 -1.59 -5.49 17.66
N THR A 423 -1.60 -5.15 16.39
CA THR A 423 -1.47 -6.08 15.26
C THR A 423 -0.07 -5.96 14.66
N ILE A 424 0.67 -7.07 14.58
CA ILE A 424 1.91 -7.20 13.82
C ILE A 424 1.59 -7.68 12.42
N ALA A 425 2.03 -6.92 11.42
CA ALA A 425 1.84 -7.25 10.02
C ALA A 425 3.16 -7.73 9.39
N LEU A 426 3.05 -8.75 8.55
CA LEU A 426 4.14 -9.42 7.85
C LEU A 426 3.85 -9.42 6.35
N SER A 427 4.86 -9.07 5.58
CA SER A 427 4.82 -9.07 4.11
C SER A 427 6.25 -9.13 3.56
N PRO A 428 6.96 -10.24 3.76
CA PRO A 428 8.37 -10.33 3.39
C PRO A 428 8.56 -10.09 1.88
N PRO A 429 9.74 -9.68 1.40
CA PRO A 429 10.05 -9.71 -0.02
C PRO A 429 9.75 -11.08 -0.64
N LEU A 430 9.34 -11.11 -1.91
CA LEU A 430 8.92 -12.35 -2.60
C LEU A 430 10.06 -13.37 -2.75
N ILE A 431 11.29 -12.93 -2.55
CA ILE A 431 12.51 -13.77 -2.55
C ILE A 431 12.75 -14.49 -1.21
N VAL A 432 11.86 -14.36 -0.24
CA VAL A 432 12.00 -14.99 1.09
C VAL A 432 12.17 -16.50 0.98
N GLU A 433 13.05 -17.06 1.83
CA GLU A 433 13.28 -18.50 1.95
C GLU A 433 12.48 -19.07 3.13
N LYS A 434 12.18 -20.39 3.12
CA LYS A 434 11.47 -21.06 4.22
C LYS A 434 12.20 -20.88 5.56
N SER A 435 13.53 -21.00 5.59
CA SER A 435 14.34 -20.78 6.79
C SER A 435 14.20 -19.37 7.36
N GLN A 436 13.99 -18.37 6.51
CA GLN A 436 13.77 -16.98 6.94
C GLN A 436 12.35 -16.79 7.48
N ILE A 437 11.36 -17.47 6.90
CA ILE A 437 9.99 -17.52 7.45
C ILE A 437 10.03 -18.15 8.85
N ASP A 438 10.73 -19.27 9.02
CA ASP A 438 10.91 -19.94 10.31
C ASP A 438 11.58 -19.01 11.33
N GLN A 439 12.67 -18.34 10.94
CA GLN A 439 13.35 -17.36 11.79
C GLN A 439 12.42 -16.26 12.27
N ILE A 440 11.59 -15.70 11.38
CA ILE A 440 10.60 -14.65 11.73
C ILE A 440 9.60 -15.19 12.75
N VAL A 441 9.05 -16.38 12.52
CA VAL A 441 8.02 -16.98 13.37
C VAL A 441 8.58 -17.39 14.74
N GLU A 442 9.77 -17.99 14.78
CA GLU A 442 10.44 -18.36 16.03
C GLU A 442 10.77 -17.13 16.88
N SER A 443 11.29 -16.07 16.28
CA SER A 443 11.53 -14.81 17.00
C SER A 443 10.23 -14.18 17.53
N LEU A 444 9.16 -14.18 16.74
CA LEU A 444 7.85 -13.72 17.21
C LEU A 444 7.34 -14.56 18.37
N LYS A 445 7.44 -15.89 18.29
CA LYS A 445 7.08 -16.82 19.37
C LYS A 445 7.84 -16.49 20.65
N LYS A 446 9.17 -16.35 20.54
CA LYS A 446 10.05 -16.00 21.66
C LYS A 446 9.66 -14.64 22.30
N ILE A 447 9.42 -13.61 21.48
CA ILE A 447 9.07 -12.27 21.96
C ILE A 447 7.70 -12.30 22.66
N ILE A 448 6.69 -12.93 22.04
CA ILE A 448 5.32 -12.97 22.57
C ILE A 448 5.28 -13.76 23.88
N SER A 449 5.97 -14.90 23.97
CA SER A 449 6.00 -15.74 25.20
C SER A 449 6.71 -15.07 26.37
N ASN A 450 7.53 -14.03 26.14
CA ASN A 450 8.26 -13.31 27.19
C ASN A 450 7.62 -11.95 27.56
N LYS A 451 6.48 -11.58 27.01
CA LYS A 451 5.77 -10.29 27.20
C LYS A 451 4.44 -10.45 27.93
#